data_e9d6af9a5d2e3fa65135f94fdf6b8e14
#
_entry.id   e9d6af9a5d2e3fa65135f94fdf6b8e14
#
_cell.length_a   1.000
_cell.length_b   1.000
_cell.length_c   1.000
_cell.angle_alpha   90.00
_cell.angle_beta   90.00
_cell.angle_gamma   90.00
#
_symmetry.space_group_name_H-M   'P 1'
#
loop_
_entity.id
_entity.type
_entity.pdbx_description
1 polymer ?
#
loop_
_entity_poly.entity_id
_entity_poly.type
_entity_poly.pdbx_seq_one_letter_code
_entity_poly.pdbx_strand_id
1 'polypeptide(L)'
;PLRPKRWLKLSIKGVEENDYAMIMGFPGRTNKYYTSWEVAERRDIDNAVRINIRNLRQEAMLEEMLKDPQVRIQYASKYAGSTNAYKNAIGSNWAINKRNFEQVKNDVQNRLIAWSKKMCEPSYPEALLTLEQIVNDRKDLRFRSWMLDEALSRGIEFSKVPTDIETVCEALEGKDRSEQQKQVTQLERAFHRFADKDYAPMVDKKIAKVMLKEYRRLVVPKSQPAYFSVIDSKFKGDVDKFVDYLFDKSIYGSEKNFNAFKEHPSVKTLREDPMILFAQSVKDEKRALDKALADFDAGYAIAHRAYVKGLLAMYGDLASFPDANSTLRLTYGQVKGYSPRDCDYYGHQTTLDGVMEKEDSTKWEFVVSARLKELYQAGDFGPYKMPNGKMPVAFCATTHT
;
A
#
# COMPACT_ATOMS: atom_id res chain seq x y z
N PRO A 1 16.46 -18.31 -20.93
CA PRO A 1 15.17 -18.54 -20.24
C PRO A 1 15.25 -19.75 -19.32
N LEU A 2 14.68 -19.64 -18.12
CA LEU A 2 14.58 -20.75 -17.18
C LEU A 2 13.65 -21.85 -17.78
N ARG A 3 14.11 -23.08 -17.82
CA ARG A 3 13.28 -24.25 -18.19
C ARG A 3 13.05 -25.08 -16.92
N PRO A 4 11.85 -25.04 -16.30
CA PRO A 4 11.58 -25.81 -15.10
C PRO A 4 11.57 -27.30 -15.42
N LYS A 5 12.07 -28.13 -14.49
CA LYS A 5 12.04 -29.59 -14.63
C LYS A 5 10.62 -30.15 -14.57
N ARG A 6 9.71 -29.46 -13.87
CA ARG A 6 8.28 -29.79 -13.74
C ARG A 6 7.45 -28.52 -13.72
N TRP A 7 6.23 -28.61 -14.19
CA TRP A 7 5.23 -27.55 -14.17
C TRP A 7 3.85 -28.14 -13.89
N LEU A 8 2.95 -27.34 -13.39
CA LEU A 8 1.54 -27.72 -13.25
C LEU A 8 0.87 -27.72 -14.61
N LYS A 9 0.08 -28.77 -14.89
CA LYS A 9 -0.72 -28.83 -16.12
C LYS A 9 -1.89 -27.87 -16.00
N LEU A 10 -2.12 -27.07 -17.04
CA LEU A 10 -3.30 -26.23 -17.15
C LEU A 10 -4.45 -27.03 -17.76
N SER A 11 -5.61 -27.05 -17.10
CA SER A 11 -6.85 -27.57 -17.65
C SER A 11 -7.71 -26.43 -18.19
N ILE A 12 -8.20 -26.58 -19.42
CA ILE A 12 -9.17 -25.66 -20.03
C ILE A 12 -10.59 -26.23 -20.01
N LYS A 13 -10.79 -27.33 -19.27
CA LYS A 13 -12.07 -28.08 -19.18
C LYS A 13 -13.19 -27.27 -18.53
N GLY A 14 -12.83 -26.20 -17.80
CA GLY A 14 -13.76 -25.41 -17.00
C GLY A 14 -14.01 -26.06 -15.63
N VAL A 15 -15.03 -25.57 -14.96
CA VAL A 15 -15.49 -26.06 -13.65
C VAL A 15 -17.00 -26.21 -13.64
N GLU A 16 -17.50 -27.17 -12.87
CA GLU A 16 -18.92 -27.40 -12.64
C GLU A 16 -19.26 -27.13 -11.16
N GLU A 17 -20.52 -26.92 -10.86
CA GLU A 17 -20.96 -26.76 -9.48
C GLU A 17 -20.69 -28.04 -8.67
N ASN A 18 -20.16 -27.86 -7.46
CA ASN A 18 -19.69 -28.90 -6.54
C ASN A 18 -18.33 -29.54 -6.91
N ASP A 19 -17.68 -29.12 -7.96
CA ASP A 19 -16.30 -29.55 -8.21
C ASP A 19 -15.41 -29.21 -7.02
N TYR A 20 -14.44 -30.10 -6.74
CA TYR A 20 -13.42 -29.82 -5.73
C TYR A 20 -12.50 -28.68 -6.16
N ALA A 21 -12.32 -27.71 -5.30
CA ALA A 21 -11.40 -26.60 -5.48
C ALA A 21 -10.38 -26.52 -4.35
N MET A 22 -9.13 -26.27 -4.68
CA MET A 22 -8.03 -26.17 -3.74
C MET A 22 -7.12 -25.01 -4.14
N ILE A 23 -6.68 -24.24 -3.14
CA ILE A 23 -5.68 -23.19 -3.32
C ILE A 23 -4.47 -23.53 -2.46
N MET A 24 -3.30 -23.56 -3.08
CA MET A 24 -2.02 -23.70 -2.43
C MET A 24 -1.21 -22.41 -2.68
N GLY A 25 -0.85 -21.70 -1.63
CA GLY A 25 -0.19 -20.42 -1.80
C GLY A 25 0.44 -19.86 -0.51
N PHE A 26 0.93 -18.65 -0.60
CA PHE A 26 1.68 -17.97 0.46
C PHE A 26 0.96 -16.66 0.85
N PRO A 27 -0.14 -16.71 1.64
CA PRO A 27 -0.83 -15.51 2.07
C PRO A 27 0.10 -14.63 2.91
N GLY A 28 0.16 -13.34 2.57
CA GLY A 28 1.15 -12.42 3.14
C GLY A 28 0.93 -12.14 4.61
N ARG A 29 -0.24 -11.62 4.97
CA ARG A 29 -0.56 -11.22 6.34
C ARG A 29 -2.06 -11.19 6.61
N THR A 30 -2.47 -11.74 7.74
CA THR A 30 -3.79 -11.55 8.35
C THR A 30 -3.64 -10.99 9.76
N ASN A 31 -4.73 -10.52 10.37
CA ASN A 31 -4.72 -9.95 11.73
C ASN A 31 -5.94 -10.50 12.50
N LYS A 32 -6.01 -11.82 12.61
CA LYS A 32 -7.11 -12.52 13.26
C LYS A 32 -7.19 -12.23 14.77
N TYR A 33 -6.05 -12.07 15.41
CA TYR A 33 -5.94 -11.91 16.85
C TYR A 33 -5.89 -10.44 17.33
N TYR A 34 -6.38 -9.51 16.53
CA TYR A 34 -6.55 -8.13 16.98
C TYR A 34 -7.57 -8.03 18.12
N THR A 35 -7.29 -7.15 19.07
CA THR A 35 -8.24 -6.67 20.08
C THR A 35 -9.26 -5.72 19.45
N SER A 36 -10.30 -5.34 20.19
CA SER A 36 -11.28 -4.32 19.76
C SER A 36 -10.61 -2.97 19.49
N TRP A 37 -9.66 -2.57 20.35
CA TRP A 37 -8.91 -1.31 20.22
C TRP A 37 -8.03 -1.30 18.95
N GLU A 38 -7.38 -2.41 18.62
CA GLU A 38 -6.59 -2.54 17.38
C GLU A 38 -7.48 -2.55 16.13
N VAL A 39 -8.67 -3.09 16.21
CA VAL A 39 -9.67 -3.01 15.13
C VAL A 39 -10.11 -1.56 14.91
N ALA A 40 -10.36 -0.80 15.99
CA ALA A 40 -10.69 0.62 15.93
C ALA A 40 -9.49 1.44 15.38
N GLU A 41 -8.27 1.20 15.87
CA GLU A 41 -7.04 1.84 15.38
C GLU A 41 -6.88 1.62 13.87
N ARG A 42 -7.09 0.38 13.41
CA ARG A 42 -7.03 0.05 11.99
C ARG A 42 -8.08 0.77 11.16
N ARG A 43 -9.34 0.84 11.65
CA ARG A 43 -10.43 1.52 10.95
C ARG A 43 -10.22 3.03 10.88
N ASP A 44 -9.92 3.64 12.03
CA ASP A 44 -10.00 5.08 12.23
C ASP A 44 -8.69 5.81 11.92
N ILE A 45 -7.56 5.10 11.93
CA ILE A 45 -6.24 5.67 11.61
C ILE A 45 -5.69 5.06 10.33
N ASP A 46 -5.31 3.78 10.32
CA ASP A 46 -4.57 3.17 9.22
C ASP A 46 -5.35 3.26 7.91
N ASN A 47 -6.60 2.79 7.94
CA ASN A 47 -7.44 2.77 6.75
C ASN A 47 -7.96 4.17 6.40
N ALA A 48 -8.28 5.02 7.37
CA ALA A 48 -8.76 6.37 7.12
C ALA A 48 -7.70 7.22 6.41
N VAL A 49 -6.45 7.20 6.89
CA VAL A 49 -5.32 7.87 6.22
C VAL A 49 -5.11 7.30 4.83
N ARG A 50 -5.09 5.99 4.70
CA ARG A 50 -4.88 5.32 3.40
C ARG A 50 -5.97 5.67 2.38
N ILE A 51 -7.23 5.67 2.80
CA ILE A 51 -8.35 6.03 1.94
C ILE A 51 -8.21 7.48 1.47
N ASN A 52 -8.00 8.42 2.38
CA ASN A 52 -7.87 9.82 2.03
C ASN A 52 -6.69 10.09 1.09
N ILE A 53 -5.49 9.70 1.51
CA ILE A 53 -4.25 10.04 0.78
C ILE A 53 -4.20 9.34 -0.59
N ARG A 54 -4.59 8.06 -0.65
CA ARG A 54 -4.56 7.33 -1.93
C ARG A 54 -5.64 7.79 -2.90
N ASN A 55 -6.80 8.22 -2.41
CA ASN A 55 -7.82 8.83 -3.27
C ASN A 55 -7.25 10.04 -4.00
N LEU A 56 -6.75 11.01 -3.27
CA LEU A 56 -6.17 12.23 -3.82
C LEU A 56 -5.00 11.94 -4.78
N ARG A 57 -4.11 11.01 -4.40
CA ARG A 57 -3.00 10.61 -5.24
C ARG A 57 -3.45 9.96 -6.54
N GLN A 58 -4.44 9.09 -6.49
CA GLN A 58 -4.97 8.40 -7.66
C GLN A 58 -5.69 9.34 -8.62
N GLU A 59 -6.44 10.31 -8.11
CA GLU A 59 -7.07 11.35 -8.94
C GLU A 59 -6.01 12.14 -9.71
N ALA A 60 -4.95 12.58 -9.03
CA ALA A 60 -3.85 13.31 -9.66
C ALA A 60 -3.10 12.48 -10.73
N MET A 61 -2.88 11.17 -10.46
CA MET A 61 -2.27 10.26 -11.44
C MET A 61 -3.18 10.02 -12.63
N LEU A 62 -4.45 9.69 -12.38
CA LEU A 62 -5.40 9.31 -13.42
C LEU A 62 -5.63 10.44 -14.41
N GLU A 63 -5.71 11.68 -13.93
CA GLU A 63 -5.87 12.83 -14.80
C GLU A 63 -4.75 12.92 -15.87
N GLU A 64 -3.49 12.65 -15.50
CA GLU A 64 -2.37 12.65 -16.46
C GLU A 64 -2.33 11.37 -17.30
N MET A 65 -2.66 10.22 -16.72
CA MET A 65 -2.75 8.94 -17.44
C MET A 65 -3.81 8.96 -18.55
N LEU A 66 -4.90 9.72 -18.37
CA LEU A 66 -5.97 9.84 -19.38
C LEU A 66 -5.59 10.79 -20.52
N LYS A 67 -4.68 11.75 -20.28
CA LYS A 67 -4.23 12.70 -21.31
C LYS A 67 -3.17 12.10 -22.24
N ASP A 68 -2.31 11.20 -21.71
CA ASP A 68 -1.17 10.69 -22.44
C ASP A 68 -1.07 9.15 -22.30
N PRO A 69 -1.20 8.40 -23.43
CA PRO A 69 -1.06 6.95 -23.45
C PRO A 69 0.30 6.45 -22.95
N GLN A 70 1.39 7.21 -23.16
CA GLN A 70 2.71 6.85 -22.66
C GLN A 70 2.76 6.94 -21.13
N VAL A 71 2.26 8.02 -20.55
CA VAL A 71 2.13 8.19 -19.10
C VAL A 71 1.25 7.09 -18.51
N ARG A 72 0.18 6.71 -19.21
CA ARG A 72 -0.70 5.61 -18.78
C ARG A 72 0.06 4.29 -18.65
N ILE A 73 0.94 3.97 -19.59
CA ILE A 73 1.78 2.75 -19.53
C ILE A 73 2.76 2.84 -18.36
N GLN A 74 3.46 3.96 -18.21
CA GLN A 74 4.45 4.19 -17.15
C GLN A 74 3.85 4.07 -15.75
N TYR A 75 2.62 4.58 -15.56
CA TYR A 75 1.98 4.64 -14.24
C TYR A 75 0.98 3.51 -13.97
N ALA A 76 0.69 2.64 -14.93
CA ALA A 76 -0.30 1.56 -14.80
C ALA A 76 -0.05 0.68 -13.54
N SER A 77 1.19 0.23 -13.33
CA SER A 77 1.56 -0.60 -12.18
C SER A 77 1.47 0.17 -10.86
N LYS A 78 1.93 1.43 -10.84
CA LYS A 78 1.88 2.30 -9.66
C LYS A 78 0.42 2.61 -9.25
N TYR A 79 -0.43 2.89 -10.24
CA TYR A 79 -1.86 3.11 -10.05
C TYR A 79 -2.55 1.85 -9.53
N ALA A 80 -2.33 0.69 -10.17
CA ALA A 80 -2.91 -0.58 -9.76
C ALA A 80 -2.53 -0.96 -8.32
N GLY A 81 -1.24 -0.81 -7.96
CA GLY A 81 -0.78 -1.06 -6.60
C GLY A 81 -1.39 -0.11 -5.56
N SER A 82 -1.57 1.17 -5.93
CA SER A 82 -2.27 2.15 -5.07
C SER A 82 -3.74 1.78 -4.89
N THR A 83 -4.44 1.48 -5.99
CA THR A 83 -5.86 1.13 -6.00
C THR A 83 -6.16 -0.15 -5.24
N ASN A 84 -5.29 -1.17 -5.32
CA ASN A 84 -5.44 -2.40 -4.55
C ASN A 84 -5.52 -2.12 -3.04
N ALA A 85 -4.58 -1.36 -2.49
CA ALA A 85 -4.57 -1.04 -1.07
C ALA A 85 -5.69 -0.06 -0.66
N TYR A 86 -6.07 0.87 -1.54
CA TYR A 86 -7.21 1.77 -1.36
C TYR A 86 -8.53 1.00 -1.24
N LYS A 87 -8.83 0.13 -2.22
CA LYS A 87 -10.05 -0.70 -2.23
C LYS A 87 -10.07 -1.68 -1.05
N ASN A 88 -8.92 -2.25 -0.67
CA ASN A 88 -8.82 -3.07 0.54
C ASN A 88 -9.17 -2.29 1.80
N ALA A 89 -8.69 -1.06 1.96
CA ALA A 89 -9.00 -0.23 3.11
C ALA A 89 -10.51 0.11 3.20
N ILE A 90 -11.14 0.48 2.08
CA ILE A 90 -12.58 0.73 1.99
C ILE A 90 -13.37 -0.53 2.36
N GLY A 91 -13.05 -1.66 1.73
CA GLY A 91 -13.74 -2.92 1.98
C GLY A 91 -13.57 -3.41 3.42
N SER A 92 -12.37 -3.24 4.00
CA SER A 92 -12.11 -3.55 5.41
C SER A 92 -12.96 -2.69 6.33
N ASN A 93 -13.01 -1.37 6.13
CA ASN A 93 -13.84 -0.47 6.95
C ASN A 93 -15.32 -0.78 6.82
N TRP A 94 -15.78 -1.06 5.59
CA TRP A 94 -17.15 -1.48 5.38
C TRP A 94 -17.47 -2.78 6.15
N ALA A 95 -16.60 -3.80 6.06
CA ALA A 95 -16.79 -5.08 6.75
C ALA A 95 -16.74 -4.93 8.28
N ILE A 96 -15.80 -4.15 8.82
CA ILE A 96 -15.69 -3.85 10.26
C ILE A 96 -16.99 -3.24 10.77
N ASN A 97 -17.51 -2.22 10.07
CA ASN A 97 -18.73 -1.53 10.47
C ASN A 97 -19.99 -2.41 10.28
N LYS A 98 -20.13 -3.06 9.09
CA LYS A 98 -21.31 -3.88 8.76
C LYS A 98 -21.49 -5.06 9.69
N ARG A 99 -20.39 -5.66 10.15
CA ARG A 99 -20.41 -6.81 11.06
C ARG A 99 -20.22 -6.43 12.53
N ASN A 100 -20.15 -5.14 12.82
CA ASN A 100 -19.83 -4.63 14.16
C ASN A 100 -18.62 -5.36 14.79
N PHE A 101 -17.53 -5.44 14.01
CA PHE A 101 -16.41 -6.33 14.33
C PHE A 101 -15.68 -5.90 15.60
N GLU A 102 -15.71 -4.61 15.94
CA GLU A 102 -15.20 -4.07 17.20
C GLU A 102 -15.94 -4.69 18.39
N GLN A 103 -17.28 -4.73 18.35
CA GLN A 103 -18.10 -5.36 19.40
C GLN A 103 -17.84 -6.87 19.48
N VAL A 104 -17.72 -7.56 18.34
CA VAL A 104 -17.37 -8.99 18.31
C VAL A 104 -16.05 -9.26 19.06
N LYS A 105 -15.05 -8.39 18.86
CA LYS A 105 -13.77 -8.50 19.56
C LYS A 105 -13.88 -8.18 21.03
N ASN A 106 -14.65 -7.16 21.37
CA ASN A 106 -14.93 -6.82 22.77
C ASN A 106 -15.61 -7.97 23.50
N ASP A 107 -16.56 -8.64 22.88
CA ASP A 107 -17.23 -9.83 23.46
C ASP A 107 -16.25 -11.00 23.68
N VAL A 108 -15.29 -11.18 22.77
CA VAL A 108 -14.21 -12.18 22.95
C VAL A 108 -13.32 -11.82 24.14
N GLN A 109 -12.95 -10.54 24.28
CA GLN A 109 -12.14 -10.04 25.41
C GLN A 109 -12.88 -10.23 26.74
N ASN A 110 -14.17 -9.89 26.79
CA ASN A 110 -15.00 -10.06 27.99
C ASN A 110 -15.13 -11.54 28.38
N ARG A 111 -15.27 -12.45 27.40
CA ARG A 111 -15.27 -13.90 27.66
C ARG A 111 -13.93 -14.37 28.21
N LEU A 112 -12.81 -13.87 27.67
CA LEU A 112 -11.49 -14.21 28.17
C LEU A 112 -11.30 -13.72 29.62
N ILE A 113 -11.71 -12.50 29.94
CA ILE A 113 -11.66 -11.95 31.30
C ILE A 113 -12.49 -12.83 32.27
N ALA A 114 -13.71 -13.17 31.89
CA ALA A 114 -14.60 -14.00 32.71
C ALA A 114 -14.05 -15.42 32.92
N TRP A 115 -13.49 -16.02 31.88
CA TRP A 115 -12.83 -17.33 31.92
C TRP A 115 -11.57 -17.30 32.79
N SER A 116 -10.72 -16.31 32.59
CA SER A 116 -9.48 -16.08 33.36
C SER A 116 -9.74 -15.96 34.86
N LYS A 117 -10.80 -15.24 35.24
CA LYS A 117 -11.22 -15.11 36.64
C LYS A 117 -11.58 -16.49 37.26
N LYS A 118 -12.25 -17.36 36.51
CA LYS A 118 -12.57 -18.72 36.96
C LYS A 118 -11.34 -19.60 37.12
N MET A 119 -10.35 -19.38 36.27
CA MET A 119 -9.09 -20.14 36.26
C MET A 119 -8.03 -19.56 37.21
N CYS A 120 -8.31 -18.46 37.89
CA CYS A 120 -7.36 -17.74 38.76
C CYS A 120 -6.10 -17.29 38.02
N GLU A 121 -6.21 -16.89 36.76
CA GLU A 121 -5.10 -16.47 35.87
C GLU A 121 -5.16 -14.96 35.56
N PRO A 122 -4.64 -14.07 36.41
CA PRO A 122 -4.77 -12.63 36.25
C PRO A 122 -3.94 -12.06 35.09
N SER A 123 -2.95 -12.80 34.59
CA SER A 123 -2.03 -12.34 33.54
C SER A 123 -2.73 -11.98 32.22
N TYR A 124 -3.88 -12.58 31.90
CA TYR A 124 -4.59 -12.33 30.66
C TYR A 124 -5.40 -11.02 30.68
N PRO A 125 -6.17 -10.69 31.73
CA PRO A 125 -6.76 -9.36 31.89
C PRO A 125 -5.71 -8.24 31.97
N GLU A 126 -4.60 -8.43 32.66
CA GLU A 126 -3.50 -7.48 32.73
C GLU A 126 -2.90 -7.20 31.34
N ALA A 127 -2.72 -8.24 30.52
CA ALA A 127 -2.27 -8.11 29.16
C ALA A 127 -3.24 -7.28 28.30
N LEU A 128 -4.56 -7.47 28.48
CA LEU A 128 -5.59 -6.67 27.78
C LEU A 128 -5.52 -5.20 28.17
N LEU A 129 -5.39 -4.89 29.47
CA LEU A 129 -5.22 -3.50 29.94
C LEU A 129 -3.96 -2.85 29.35
N THR A 130 -2.87 -3.60 29.32
CA THR A 130 -1.60 -3.13 28.71
C THR A 130 -1.77 -2.85 27.22
N LEU A 131 -2.48 -3.71 26.47
CA LEU A 131 -2.73 -3.51 25.05
C LEU A 131 -3.61 -2.29 24.80
N GLU A 132 -4.67 -2.09 25.61
CA GLU A 132 -5.52 -0.90 25.54
C GLU A 132 -4.71 0.37 25.72
N GLN A 133 -3.88 0.42 26.77
CA GLN A 133 -3.04 1.57 27.07
C GLN A 133 -2.06 1.87 25.92
N ILE A 134 -1.35 0.87 25.43
CA ILE A 134 -0.40 1.04 24.33
C ILE A 134 -1.09 1.57 23.07
N VAL A 135 -2.26 1.04 22.70
CA VAL A 135 -2.99 1.50 21.52
C VAL A 135 -3.44 2.95 21.68
N ASN A 136 -3.87 3.34 22.88
CA ASN A 136 -4.28 4.73 23.17
C ASN A 136 -3.07 5.68 23.15
N ASP A 137 -1.99 5.32 23.81
CA ASP A 137 -0.80 6.17 23.97
C ASP A 137 -0.06 6.42 22.66
N ARG A 138 -0.01 5.43 21.76
CA ARG A 138 0.68 5.55 20.46
C ARG A 138 -0.18 6.20 19.36
N LYS A 139 -1.43 6.53 19.62
CA LYS A 139 -2.42 6.93 18.60
C LYS A 139 -1.95 8.09 17.72
N ASP A 140 -1.42 9.17 18.31
CA ASP A 140 -0.92 10.32 17.56
C ASP A 140 0.34 9.96 16.72
N LEU A 141 1.28 9.24 17.33
CA LEU A 141 2.49 8.78 16.65
C LEU A 141 2.14 7.89 15.45
N ARG A 142 1.17 6.99 15.62
CA ARG A 142 0.71 6.11 14.56
C ARG A 142 0.05 6.88 13.41
N PHE A 143 -0.82 7.83 13.72
CA PHE A 143 -1.42 8.72 12.73
C PHE A 143 -0.34 9.47 11.93
N ARG A 144 0.61 10.09 12.60
CA ARG A 144 1.71 10.83 11.96
C ARG A 144 2.59 9.91 11.11
N SER A 145 2.90 8.71 11.58
CA SER A 145 3.67 7.72 10.82
C SER A 145 2.94 7.29 9.55
N TRP A 146 1.62 7.02 9.63
CA TRP A 146 0.82 6.70 8.45
C TRP A 146 0.72 7.86 7.47
N MET A 147 0.54 9.09 7.97
CA MET A 147 0.52 10.29 7.13
C MET A 147 1.86 10.50 6.41
N LEU A 148 2.98 10.37 7.12
CA LEU A 148 4.30 10.49 6.54
C LEU A 148 4.55 9.43 5.45
N ASP A 149 4.22 8.17 5.75
CA ASP A 149 4.43 7.06 4.82
C ASP A 149 3.56 7.19 3.56
N GLU A 150 2.24 7.40 3.72
CA GLU A 150 1.32 7.40 2.59
C GLU A 150 1.42 8.69 1.75
N ALA A 151 1.60 9.86 2.38
CA ALA A 151 1.63 11.12 1.67
C ALA A 151 3.03 11.47 1.13
N LEU A 152 4.08 11.24 1.89
CA LEU A 152 5.43 11.69 1.55
C LEU A 152 6.33 10.56 1.08
N SER A 153 6.67 9.58 1.95
CA SER A 153 7.69 8.57 1.63
C SER A 153 7.31 7.66 0.47
N ARG A 154 6.02 7.29 0.35
CA ARG A 154 5.48 6.45 -0.72
C ARG A 154 4.63 7.24 -1.70
N GLY A 155 4.07 8.36 -1.24
CA GLY A 155 3.17 9.20 -2.02
C GLY A 155 3.89 9.97 -3.13
N ILE A 156 5.06 10.52 -2.83
CA ILE A 156 5.86 11.36 -3.71
C ILE A 156 7.10 10.59 -4.15
N GLU A 157 7.39 10.56 -5.46
CA GLU A 157 8.51 9.76 -5.96
C GLU A 157 9.86 10.41 -5.67
N PHE A 158 9.99 11.73 -5.80
CA PHE A 158 11.25 12.41 -5.50
C PHE A 158 11.64 12.39 -4.01
N SER A 159 10.76 11.97 -3.10
CA SER A 159 11.15 11.64 -1.72
C SER A 159 12.15 10.49 -1.62
N LYS A 160 12.36 9.77 -2.71
CA LYS A 160 13.26 8.60 -2.82
C LYS A 160 14.58 8.92 -3.50
N VAL A 161 14.83 10.18 -3.86
CA VAL A 161 16.15 10.56 -4.41
C VAL A 161 17.26 10.16 -3.44
N PRO A 162 18.43 9.77 -3.96
CA PRO A 162 19.59 9.47 -3.13
C PRO A 162 19.95 10.66 -2.25
N THR A 163 20.08 10.43 -0.95
CA THR A 163 20.47 11.45 0.03
C THR A 163 21.85 11.21 0.62
N ASP A 164 22.44 10.05 0.34
CA ASP A 164 23.82 9.74 0.74
C ASP A 164 24.79 10.33 -0.30
N ILE A 165 25.15 11.58 -0.07
CA ILE A 165 26.01 12.39 -0.96
C ILE A 165 27.39 12.63 -0.39
N GLU A 166 27.67 12.23 0.85
CA GLU A 166 28.89 12.62 1.55
C GLU A 166 30.14 12.10 0.85
N THR A 167 30.15 10.83 0.41
CA THR A 167 31.26 10.25 -0.36
C THR A 167 31.53 11.02 -1.68
N VAL A 168 30.47 11.54 -2.32
CA VAL A 168 30.62 12.38 -3.52
C VAL A 168 31.20 13.73 -3.16
N CYS A 169 30.73 14.33 -2.05
CA CYS A 169 31.23 15.63 -1.56
C CYS A 169 32.72 15.54 -1.17
N GLU A 170 33.10 14.52 -0.42
CA GLU A 170 34.49 14.27 -0.03
C GLU A 170 35.41 14.10 -1.27
N ALA A 171 34.96 13.36 -2.26
CA ALA A 171 35.69 13.20 -3.52
C ALA A 171 35.87 14.53 -4.25
N LEU A 172 34.80 15.36 -4.32
CA LEU A 172 34.85 16.67 -4.98
C LEU A 172 35.73 17.70 -4.23
N GLU A 173 35.85 17.59 -2.89
CA GLU A 173 36.78 18.40 -2.08
C GLU A 173 38.24 17.93 -2.23
N GLY A 174 38.44 16.68 -2.61
CA GLY A 174 39.75 16.08 -2.84
C GLY A 174 40.45 16.59 -4.11
N LYS A 175 41.71 16.18 -4.28
CA LYS A 175 42.51 16.54 -5.46
C LYS A 175 42.58 15.45 -6.53
N ASP A 176 42.05 14.26 -6.25
CA ASP A 176 42.07 13.12 -7.16
C ASP A 176 40.92 13.21 -8.18
N ARG A 177 41.28 13.65 -9.39
CA ARG A 177 40.31 13.76 -10.50
C ARG A 177 39.72 12.42 -10.92
N SER A 178 40.44 11.32 -10.75
CA SER A 178 39.92 9.97 -11.09
C SER A 178 38.81 9.57 -10.14
N GLU A 179 39.01 9.80 -8.82
CA GLU A 179 37.98 9.51 -7.81
C GLU A 179 36.79 10.45 -7.94
N GLN A 180 37.00 11.74 -8.23
CA GLN A 180 35.92 12.68 -8.54
C GLN A 180 35.03 12.16 -9.68
N GLN A 181 35.65 11.80 -10.81
CA GLN A 181 34.91 11.31 -11.98
C GLN A 181 34.17 9.99 -11.68
N LYS A 182 34.78 9.11 -10.92
CA LYS A 182 34.17 7.84 -10.48
C LYS A 182 32.93 8.09 -9.65
N GLN A 183 32.98 8.98 -8.65
CA GLN A 183 31.84 9.30 -7.77
C GLN A 183 30.72 10.01 -8.50
N VAL A 184 31.05 10.95 -9.40
CA VAL A 184 30.03 11.60 -10.27
C VAL A 184 29.36 10.58 -11.18
N THR A 185 30.11 9.60 -11.74
CA THR A 185 29.54 8.52 -12.55
C THR A 185 28.63 7.59 -11.72
N GLN A 186 28.95 7.36 -10.44
CA GLN A 186 28.06 6.59 -9.55
C GLN A 186 26.77 7.36 -9.26
N LEU A 187 26.86 8.66 -9.03
CA LEU A 187 25.70 9.52 -8.84
C LEU A 187 24.82 9.56 -10.11
N GLU A 188 25.43 9.60 -11.31
CA GLU A 188 24.70 9.48 -12.58
C GLU A 188 23.93 8.17 -12.70
N ARG A 189 24.54 7.06 -12.32
CA ARG A 189 23.84 5.77 -12.26
C ARG A 189 22.71 5.77 -11.26
N ALA A 190 22.87 6.47 -10.14
CA ALA A 190 21.80 6.61 -9.14
C ALA A 190 20.66 7.49 -9.65
N PHE A 191 20.97 8.58 -10.38
CA PHE A 191 20.00 9.40 -11.09
C PHE A 191 19.18 8.58 -12.09
N HIS A 192 19.81 7.80 -12.97
CA HIS A 192 19.11 6.97 -13.95
C HIS A 192 18.32 5.81 -13.33
N ARG A 193 18.68 5.34 -12.15
CA ARG A 193 17.83 4.39 -11.40
C ARG A 193 16.60 5.04 -10.79
N PHE A 194 16.70 6.30 -10.38
CA PHE A 194 15.58 7.09 -9.89
C PHE A 194 14.68 7.53 -11.04
N ALA A 195 15.25 8.16 -12.06
CA ALA A 195 14.56 8.63 -13.26
C ALA A 195 14.51 7.52 -14.33
N ASP A 196 13.94 6.37 -13.97
CA ASP A 196 13.82 5.24 -14.87
C ASP A 196 12.68 5.44 -15.91
N LYS A 197 12.51 4.47 -16.80
CA LYS A 197 11.49 4.51 -17.86
C LYS A 197 10.05 4.69 -17.35
N ASP A 198 9.80 4.38 -16.08
CA ASP A 198 8.48 4.46 -15.45
C ASP A 198 8.30 5.73 -14.59
N TYR A 199 9.25 6.70 -14.67
CA TYR A 199 9.18 7.98 -14.00
C TYR A 199 8.75 9.10 -14.96
N ALA A 200 7.76 9.88 -14.57
CA ALA A 200 7.33 11.08 -15.29
C ALA A 200 7.32 12.29 -14.32
N PRO A 201 8.30 13.22 -14.45
CA PRO A 201 8.45 14.35 -13.55
C PRO A 201 7.20 15.23 -13.42
N MET A 202 6.44 15.41 -14.52
CA MET A 202 5.21 16.19 -14.52
C MET A 202 4.12 15.55 -13.64
N VAL A 203 4.04 14.22 -13.62
CA VAL A 203 3.07 13.50 -12.79
C VAL A 203 3.47 13.58 -11.32
N ASP A 204 4.73 13.32 -11.00
CA ASP A 204 5.25 13.41 -9.63
C ASP A 204 5.12 14.83 -9.07
N LYS A 205 5.41 15.84 -9.88
CA LYS A 205 5.22 17.27 -9.54
C LYS A 205 3.77 17.59 -9.17
N LYS A 206 2.81 17.09 -9.94
CA LYS A 206 1.38 17.25 -9.67
C LYS A 206 0.95 16.54 -8.39
N ILE A 207 1.37 15.29 -8.24
CA ILE A 207 1.12 14.48 -7.03
C ILE A 207 1.68 15.22 -5.81
N ALA A 208 2.92 15.70 -5.87
CA ALA A 208 3.57 16.37 -4.77
C ALA A 208 2.80 17.62 -4.29
N LYS A 209 2.28 18.42 -5.22
CA LYS A 209 1.45 19.60 -4.88
C LYS A 209 0.23 19.20 -4.05
N VAL A 210 -0.46 18.14 -4.45
CA VAL A 210 -1.65 17.64 -3.74
C VAL A 210 -1.27 17.01 -2.40
N MET A 211 -0.26 16.16 -2.37
CA MET A 211 0.18 15.45 -1.16
C MET A 211 0.70 16.38 -0.09
N LEU A 212 1.51 17.38 -0.45
CA LEU A 212 2.05 18.34 0.49
C LEU A 212 0.96 19.25 1.08
N LYS A 213 -0.01 19.70 0.27
CA LYS A 213 -1.15 20.47 0.77
C LYS A 213 -1.94 19.67 1.81
N GLU A 214 -2.27 18.42 1.50
CA GLU A 214 -3.05 17.57 2.39
C GLU A 214 -2.26 17.19 3.66
N TYR A 215 -0.97 16.87 3.53
CA TYR A 215 -0.12 16.59 4.67
C TYR A 215 -0.05 17.78 5.63
N ARG A 216 0.17 18.99 5.11
CA ARG A 216 0.22 20.22 5.91
C ARG A 216 -1.11 20.58 6.55
N ARG A 217 -2.23 20.22 5.91
CA ARG A 217 -3.57 20.44 6.47
C ARG A 217 -3.85 19.56 7.69
N LEU A 218 -3.34 18.32 7.69
CA LEU A 218 -3.67 17.31 8.70
C LEU A 218 -2.62 17.15 9.79
N VAL A 219 -1.35 17.44 9.51
CA VAL A 219 -0.26 17.33 10.47
C VAL A 219 0.16 18.70 10.96
N VAL A 220 0.12 18.90 12.28
CA VAL A 220 0.46 20.18 12.90
C VAL A 220 1.90 20.62 12.58
N PRO A 221 2.18 21.92 12.37
CA PRO A 221 3.48 22.42 11.91
C PRO A 221 4.70 21.91 12.69
N LYS A 222 4.60 21.83 14.03
CA LYS A 222 5.70 21.33 14.88
C LYS A 222 6.06 19.85 14.68
N SER A 223 5.20 19.12 14.01
CA SER A 223 5.34 17.67 13.72
C SER A 223 5.54 17.39 12.23
N GLN A 224 5.83 18.42 11.44
CA GLN A 224 6.17 18.28 10.03
C GLN A 224 7.69 18.13 9.86
N PRO A 225 8.16 17.50 8.75
CA PRO A 225 9.59 17.47 8.43
C PRO A 225 10.24 18.86 8.47
N ALA A 226 11.45 18.96 9.02
CA ALA A 226 12.10 20.25 9.30
C ALA A 226 12.22 21.14 8.06
N TYR A 227 12.47 20.57 6.87
CA TYR A 227 12.61 21.32 5.63
C TYR A 227 11.32 22.02 5.18
N PHE A 228 10.16 21.66 5.75
CA PHE A 228 8.87 22.32 5.46
C PHE A 228 8.84 23.78 5.93
N SER A 229 9.71 24.15 6.88
CA SER A 229 9.91 25.55 7.27
C SER A 229 10.27 26.46 6.09
N VAL A 230 10.89 25.90 5.04
CA VAL A 230 11.24 26.64 3.81
C VAL A 230 9.97 27.05 3.04
N ILE A 231 8.89 26.27 3.11
CA ILE A 231 7.61 26.62 2.49
C ILE A 231 7.08 27.95 3.07
N ASP A 232 7.16 28.08 4.40
CA ASP A 232 6.64 29.25 5.09
C ASP A 232 7.59 30.45 4.95
N SER A 233 8.90 30.24 5.18
CA SER A 233 9.89 31.32 5.19
C SER A 233 10.19 31.88 3.80
N LYS A 234 10.34 31.01 2.79
CA LYS A 234 10.74 31.44 1.44
C LYS A 234 9.55 31.61 0.49
N PHE A 235 8.50 30.82 0.65
CA PHE A 235 7.35 30.78 -0.26
C PHE A 235 6.04 31.28 0.36
N LYS A 236 6.06 31.81 1.59
CA LYS A 236 4.89 32.35 2.30
C LYS A 236 3.72 31.37 2.38
N GLY A 237 4.02 30.09 2.56
CA GLY A 237 3.03 29.01 2.62
C GLY A 237 2.58 28.47 1.26
N ASP A 238 3.06 29.01 0.14
CA ASP A 238 2.69 28.59 -1.21
C ASP A 238 3.40 27.27 -1.59
N VAL A 239 2.67 26.16 -1.40
CA VAL A 239 3.17 24.81 -1.71
C VAL A 239 3.44 24.63 -3.20
N ASP A 240 2.64 25.24 -4.07
CA ASP A 240 2.80 25.06 -5.52
C ASP A 240 4.12 25.68 -5.99
N LYS A 241 4.42 26.89 -5.54
CA LYS A 241 5.72 27.54 -5.83
C LYS A 241 6.89 26.79 -5.22
N PHE A 242 6.72 26.22 -4.02
CA PHE A 242 7.76 25.40 -3.42
C PHE A 242 8.06 24.16 -4.25
N VAL A 243 7.03 23.42 -4.68
CA VAL A 243 7.23 22.24 -5.54
C VAL A 243 7.85 22.63 -6.88
N ASP A 244 7.39 23.73 -7.49
CA ASP A 244 8.00 24.26 -8.73
C ASP A 244 9.49 24.53 -8.53
N TYR A 245 9.87 25.18 -7.44
CA TYR A 245 11.26 25.43 -7.07
C TYR A 245 12.08 24.15 -6.91
N LEU A 246 11.52 23.09 -6.29
CA LEU A 246 12.21 21.80 -6.17
C LEU A 246 12.62 21.26 -7.54
N PHE A 247 11.68 21.20 -8.48
CA PHE A 247 11.93 20.68 -9.83
C PHE A 247 12.84 21.58 -10.65
N ASP A 248 12.75 22.90 -10.49
CA ASP A 248 13.56 23.86 -11.26
C ASP A 248 15.02 23.92 -10.80
N LYS A 249 15.30 23.67 -9.51
CA LYS A 249 16.61 23.87 -8.88
C LYS A 249 17.38 22.62 -8.57
N SER A 250 16.70 21.50 -8.32
CA SER A 250 17.36 20.25 -8.00
C SER A 250 18.03 19.62 -9.22
N ILE A 251 19.17 18.96 -8.99
CA ILE A 251 19.81 18.11 -9.99
C ILE A 251 18.90 16.93 -10.39
N TYR A 252 17.97 16.51 -9.53
CA TYR A 252 16.98 15.46 -9.79
C TYR A 252 15.70 15.97 -10.46
N GLY A 253 15.56 17.28 -10.67
CA GLY A 253 14.37 17.88 -11.25
C GLY A 253 14.20 17.60 -12.75
N SER A 254 15.29 17.40 -13.47
CA SER A 254 15.30 17.06 -14.88
C SER A 254 16.67 16.51 -15.33
N GLU A 255 16.70 15.79 -16.44
CA GLU A 255 17.96 15.37 -17.07
C GLU A 255 18.86 16.57 -17.45
N LYS A 256 18.25 17.67 -17.88
CA LYS A 256 18.98 18.91 -18.14
C LYS A 256 19.71 19.43 -16.91
N ASN A 257 19.04 19.44 -15.75
CA ASN A 257 19.64 19.90 -14.50
C ASN A 257 20.79 18.98 -14.07
N PHE A 258 20.61 17.67 -14.21
CA PHE A 258 21.65 16.70 -13.88
C PHE A 258 22.87 16.84 -14.79
N ASN A 259 22.68 17.00 -16.10
CA ASN A 259 23.76 17.22 -17.06
C ASN A 259 24.53 18.53 -16.78
N ALA A 260 23.85 19.61 -16.44
CA ALA A 260 24.50 20.86 -16.04
C ALA A 260 25.36 20.68 -14.76
N PHE A 261 24.87 19.91 -13.77
CA PHE A 261 25.67 19.56 -12.60
C PHE A 261 26.90 18.70 -12.98
N LYS A 262 26.73 17.74 -13.89
CA LYS A 262 27.81 16.84 -14.32
C LYS A 262 28.94 17.59 -15.05
N GLU A 263 28.62 18.64 -15.80
CA GLU A 263 29.60 19.51 -16.45
C GLU A 263 30.42 20.32 -15.43
N HIS A 264 29.77 20.76 -14.33
CA HIS A 264 30.38 21.57 -13.28
C HIS A 264 30.03 21.04 -11.89
N PRO A 265 30.56 19.86 -11.47
CA PRO A 265 30.24 19.29 -10.18
C PRO A 265 30.70 20.20 -9.03
N SER A 266 29.81 20.39 -8.06
CA SER A 266 30.07 21.27 -6.92
C SER A 266 29.47 20.72 -5.64
N VAL A 267 30.25 20.69 -4.58
CA VAL A 267 29.82 20.32 -3.23
C VAL A 267 28.67 21.22 -2.76
N LYS A 268 28.76 22.52 -3.05
CA LYS A 268 27.71 23.45 -2.70
C LYS A 268 26.38 23.09 -3.35
N THR A 269 26.40 22.74 -4.65
CA THR A 269 25.20 22.32 -5.37
C THR A 269 24.55 21.10 -4.73
N LEU A 270 25.34 20.12 -4.29
CA LEU A 270 24.80 18.89 -3.66
C LEU A 270 24.25 19.18 -2.26
N ARG A 271 25.00 19.91 -1.42
CA ARG A 271 24.59 20.20 -0.04
C ARG A 271 23.39 21.18 0.04
N GLU A 272 23.18 22.00 -0.98
CA GLU A 272 22.05 22.94 -1.06
C GLU A 272 20.93 22.43 -1.99
N ASP A 273 21.04 21.20 -2.53
CA ASP A 273 20.02 20.65 -3.42
C ASP A 273 18.67 20.47 -2.74
N PRO A 274 17.61 21.11 -3.24
CA PRO A 274 16.35 21.17 -2.52
C PRO A 274 15.60 19.85 -2.49
N MET A 275 15.73 18.95 -3.48
CA MET A 275 15.10 17.62 -3.40
C MET A 275 15.88 16.70 -2.47
N ILE A 276 17.22 16.78 -2.43
CA ILE A 276 18.03 16.02 -1.47
C ILE A 276 17.67 16.43 -0.05
N LEU A 277 17.63 17.73 0.24
CA LEU A 277 17.26 18.26 1.55
C LEU A 277 15.84 17.89 1.96
N PHE A 278 14.90 17.94 1.03
CA PHE A 278 13.53 17.50 1.26
C PHE A 278 13.49 16.00 1.61
N ALA A 279 14.08 15.16 0.78
CA ALA A 279 14.09 13.72 0.98
C ALA A 279 14.80 13.32 2.29
N GLN A 280 15.90 13.99 2.63
CA GLN A 280 16.59 13.80 3.90
C GLN A 280 15.70 14.15 5.08
N SER A 281 15.03 15.30 5.04
CA SER A 281 14.12 15.74 6.09
C SER A 281 12.96 14.78 6.32
N VAL A 282 12.39 14.22 5.24
CA VAL A 282 11.35 13.17 5.33
C VAL A 282 11.90 11.88 5.97
N LYS A 283 13.12 11.47 5.60
CA LYS A 283 13.78 10.30 6.20
C LYS A 283 14.07 10.50 7.68
N ASP A 284 14.49 11.68 8.07
CA ASP A 284 14.82 11.98 9.47
C ASP A 284 13.57 11.99 10.35
N GLU A 285 12.47 12.62 9.88
CA GLU A 285 11.18 12.54 10.57
C GLU A 285 10.68 11.10 10.67
N LYS A 286 10.84 10.29 9.60
CA LYS A 286 10.48 8.89 9.65
C LYS A 286 11.27 8.12 10.71
N ARG A 287 12.58 8.32 10.78
CA ARG A 287 13.42 7.68 11.80
C ARG A 287 13.02 8.08 13.23
N ALA A 288 12.66 9.35 13.41
CA ALA A 288 12.20 9.84 14.71
C ALA A 288 10.89 9.17 15.13
N LEU A 289 9.92 9.07 14.19
CA LEU A 289 8.65 8.39 14.44
C LEU A 289 8.82 6.88 14.65
N ASP A 290 9.64 6.22 13.83
CA ASP A 290 9.93 4.79 13.97
C ASP A 290 10.58 4.49 15.34
N LYS A 291 11.49 5.35 15.79
CA LYS A 291 12.11 5.24 17.12
C LYS A 291 11.09 5.41 18.24
N ALA A 292 10.25 6.45 18.17
CA ALA A 292 9.23 6.70 19.18
C ALA A 292 8.17 5.59 19.25
N LEU A 293 7.82 4.97 18.10
CA LEU A 293 6.92 3.81 18.07
C LEU A 293 7.57 2.54 18.59
N ALA A 294 8.87 2.35 18.39
CA ALA A 294 9.62 1.19 18.88
C ALA A 294 9.61 1.10 20.41
N ASP A 295 9.45 2.21 21.14
CA ASP A 295 9.33 2.22 22.59
C ASP A 295 8.11 1.41 23.08
N PHE A 296 7.08 1.25 22.24
CA PHE A 296 5.90 0.44 22.53
C PHE A 296 6.05 -1.04 22.15
N ASP A 297 6.99 -1.39 21.26
CA ASP A 297 7.05 -2.72 20.62
C ASP A 297 7.29 -3.85 21.63
N ALA A 298 8.18 -3.65 22.59
CA ALA A 298 8.50 -4.67 23.59
C ALA A 298 7.30 -4.99 24.49
N GLY A 299 6.65 -3.95 25.04
CA GLY A 299 5.45 -4.10 25.86
C GLY A 299 4.30 -4.71 25.09
N TYR A 300 4.08 -4.23 23.84
CA TYR A 300 3.08 -4.77 22.94
C TYR A 300 3.31 -6.27 22.66
N ALA A 301 4.52 -6.67 22.31
CA ALA A 301 4.83 -8.06 21.98
C ALA A 301 4.58 -9.01 23.16
N ILE A 302 4.93 -8.59 24.38
CA ILE A 302 4.69 -9.37 25.61
C ILE A 302 3.19 -9.49 25.87
N ALA A 303 2.48 -8.37 25.88
CA ALA A 303 1.06 -8.33 26.18
C ALA A 303 0.23 -9.07 25.11
N HIS A 304 0.54 -8.87 23.83
CA HIS A 304 -0.16 -9.54 22.74
C HIS A 304 0.07 -11.07 22.76
N ARG A 305 1.28 -11.51 23.10
CA ARG A 305 1.58 -12.94 23.28
C ARG A 305 0.77 -13.53 24.43
N ALA A 306 0.66 -12.83 25.56
CA ALA A 306 -0.13 -13.27 26.70
C ALA A 306 -1.62 -13.32 26.36
N TYR A 307 -2.15 -12.31 25.66
CA TYR A 307 -3.53 -12.29 25.16
C TYR A 307 -3.83 -13.49 24.25
N VAL A 308 -2.99 -13.74 23.24
CA VAL A 308 -3.16 -14.87 22.32
C VAL A 308 -3.04 -16.20 23.07
N LYS A 309 -2.10 -16.36 24.01
CA LYS A 309 -1.99 -17.54 24.87
C LYS A 309 -3.27 -17.78 25.66
N GLY A 310 -3.87 -16.72 26.21
CA GLY A 310 -5.15 -16.81 26.91
C GLY A 310 -6.31 -17.27 26.01
N LEU A 311 -6.37 -16.76 24.78
CA LEU A 311 -7.37 -17.20 23.79
C LEU A 311 -7.20 -18.69 23.44
N LEU A 312 -5.97 -19.15 23.19
CA LEU A 312 -5.68 -20.55 22.90
C LEU A 312 -6.06 -21.45 24.07
N ALA A 313 -5.76 -21.04 25.30
CA ALA A 313 -6.12 -21.79 26.50
C ALA A 313 -7.64 -21.85 26.71
N MET A 314 -8.34 -20.74 26.45
CA MET A 314 -9.79 -20.67 26.58
C MET A 314 -10.53 -21.50 25.52
N TYR A 315 -10.06 -21.52 24.30
CA TYR A 315 -10.70 -22.25 23.20
C TYR A 315 -10.27 -23.73 23.09
N GLY A 316 -9.13 -24.11 23.65
CA GLY A 316 -8.61 -25.47 23.60
C GLY A 316 -8.50 -26.00 22.17
N ASP A 317 -9.05 -27.17 21.90
CA ASP A 317 -9.05 -27.81 20.58
C ASP A 317 -9.85 -27.04 19.50
N LEU A 318 -10.67 -26.07 19.88
CA LEU A 318 -11.33 -25.14 18.97
C LEU A 318 -10.41 -23.98 18.53
N ALA A 319 -9.19 -23.93 19.06
CA ALA A 319 -8.20 -22.96 18.64
C ALA A 319 -7.86 -23.17 17.18
N SER A 320 -7.97 -22.11 16.41
CA SER A 320 -7.78 -22.19 14.99
C SER A 320 -6.33 -21.88 14.59
N PHE A 321 -6.06 -21.93 13.30
CA PHE A 321 -4.76 -21.68 12.68
C PHE A 321 -4.18 -20.27 13.02
N PRO A 322 -2.85 -20.11 12.98
CA PRO A 322 -2.18 -18.82 13.18
C PRO A 322 -2.45 -17.84 12.05
N ASP A 323 -2.16 -16.55 12.31
CA ASP A 323 -2.17 -15.54 11.27
C ASP A 323 -1.21 -15.88 10.13
N ALA A 324 -1.56 -15.43 8.91
CA ALA A 324 -0.72 -15.61 7.74
C ALA A 324 0.59 -14.80 7.89
N ASN A 325 1.68 -15.42 7.48
CA ASN A 325 3.04 -14.90 7.63
C ASN A 325 3.93 -15.26 6.42
N SER A 326 3.34 -15.35 5.23
CA SER A 326 4.04 -15.76 4.01
C SER A 326 4.58 -17.20 4.02
N THR A 327 4.06 -18.07 4.89
CA THR A 327 4.31 -19.50 4.81
C THR A 327 3.26 -20.19 3.95
N LEU A 328 3.61 -21.38 3.41
CA LEU A 328 2.70 -22.16 2.57
C LEU A 328 1.42 -22.51 3.34
N ARG A 329 0.28 -22.19 2.73
CA ARG A 329 -1.06 -22.51 3.22
C ARG A 329 -1.81 -23.28 2.16
N LEU A 330 -2.62 -24.20 2.63
CA LEU A 330 -3.55 -24.97 1.85
C LEU A 330 -4.97 -24.64 2.31
N THR A 331 -5.83 -24.25 1.38
CA THR A 331 -7.26 -24.15 1.60
C THR A 331 -8.01 -24.93 0.52
N TYR A 332 -9.12 -25.53 0.87
CA TYR A 332 -9.92 -26.34 -0.06
C TYR A 332 -11.41 -26.16 0.20
N GLY A 333 -12.20 -26.51 -0.79
CA GLY A 333 -13.65 -26.40 -0.75
C GLY A 333 -14.27 -26.93 -2.05
N GLN A 334 -15.46 -26.44 -2.35
CA GLN A 334 -16.22 -26.79 -3.55
C GLN A 334 -16.54 -25.54 -4.35
N VAL A 335 -16.61 -25.67 -5.67
CA VAL A 335 -17.18 -24.65 -6.55
C VAL A 335 -18.65 -24.51 -6.20
N LYS A 336 -19.07 -23.32 -5.75
CA LYS A 336 -20.44 -23.11 -5.27
C LYS A 336 -20.83 -21.64 -5.31
N GLY A 337 -22.09 -21.36 -5.62
CA GLY A 337 -22.67 -20.04 -5.46
C GLY A 337 -22.90 -19.65 -3.99
N TYR A 338 -23.35 -18.44 -3.75
CA TYR A 338 -23.61 -17.92 -2.41
C TYR A 338 -24.72 -16.87 -2.40
N SER A 339 -25.33 -16.68 -1.24
CA SER A 339 -26.31 -15.61 -1.00
C SER A 339 -25.66 -14.50 -0.17
N PRO A 340 -25.36 -13.32 -0.74
CA PRO A 340 -24.73 -12.22 -0.01
C PRO A 340 -25.68 -11.55 0.99
N ARG A 341 -26.97 -11.64 0.79
CA ARG A 341 -28.06 -11.14 1.63
C ARG A 341 -29.38 -11.84 1.30
N ASP A 342 -30.41 -11.51 2.06
CA ASP A 342 -31.74 -12.09 1.87
C ASP A 342 -32.27 -11.85 0.45
N CYS A 343 -32.88 -12.88 -0.15
CA CYS A 343 -33.39 -12.92 -1.51
C CYS A 343 -32.39 -12.68 -2.66
N ASP A 344 -31.08 -12.57 -2.38
CA ASP A 344 -30.04 -12.47 -3.39
C ASP A 344 -29.29 -13.80 -3.52
N TYR A 345 -29.12 -14.29 -4.74
CA TYR A 345 -28.28 -15.46 -5.03
C TYR A 345 -27.31 -15.16 -6.17
N TYR A 346 -26.04 -15.38 -5.93
CA TYR A 346 -25.00 -15.35 -6.96
C TYR A 346 -24.60 -16.77 -7.33
N GLY A 347 -24.77 -17.12 -8.60
CA GLY A 347 -24.33 -18.39 -9.17
C GLY A 347 -22.82 -18.61 -9.02
N HIS A 348 -22.41 -19.85 -9.11
CA HIS A 348 -21.00 -20.21 -8.94
C HIS A 348 -20.08 -19.65 -10.03
N GLN A 349 -20.61 -19.21 -11.18
CA GLN A 349 -19.81 -18.75 -12.33
C GLN A 349 -20.40 -17.50 -12.98
N THR A 350 -19.52 -16.58 -13.37
CA THR A 350 -19.86 -15.40 -14.18
C THR A 350 -19.46 -15.62 -15.63
N THR A 351 -20.11 -14.88 -16.54
CA THR A 351 -19.85 -14.95 -17.97
C THR A 351 -19.50 -13.59 -18.56
N LEU A 352 -19.03 -13.57 -19.80
CA LEU A 352 -18.72 -12.35 -20.52
C LEU A 352 -19.96 -11.45 -20.70
N ASP A 353 -21.17 -12.00 -20.66
CA ASP A 353 -22.43 -11.22 -20.68
C ASP A 353 -22.40 -10.15 -19.57
N GLY A 354 -22.05 -10.53 -18.35
CA GLY A 354 -21.96 -9.60 -17.21
C GLY A 354 -20.84 -8.55 -17.35
N VAL A 355 -19.83 -8.80 -18.16
CA VAL A 355 -18.83 -7.78 -18.51
C VAL A 355 -19.43 -6.76 -19.45
N MET A 356 -20.20 -7.20 -20.46
CA MET A 356 -20.89 -6.31 -21.40
C MET A 356 -21.98 -5.49 -20.72
N GLU A 357 -22.74 -6.08 -19.79
CA GLU A 357 -23.76 -5.37 -19.00
C GLU A 357 -23.18 -4.23 -18.15
N LYS A 358 -21.93 -4.37 -17.72
CA LYS A 358 -21.23 -3.37 -16.89
C LYS A 358 -20.49 -2.32 -17.70
N GLU A 359 -20.48 -2.41 -19.01
CA GLU A 359 -19.75 -1.47 -19.84
C GLU A 359 -20.22 -0.03 -19.58
N ASP A 360 -19.27 0.85 -19.31
CA ASP A 360 -19.49 2.28 -19.12
C ASP A 360 -18.31 3.05 -19.71
N SER A 361 -18.48 3.64 -20.86
CA SER A 361 -17.44 4.38 -21.57
C SER A 361 -17.00 5.66 -20.85
N THR A 362 -17.77 6.12 -19.86
CA THR A 362 -17.42 7.29 -19.03
C THR A 362 -16.49 6.94 -17.89
N LYS A 363 -16.35 5.65 -17.58
CA LYS A 363 -15.48 5.13 -16.52
C LYS A 363 -14.42 4.22 -17.13
N TRP A 364 -13.20 4.68 -17.15
CA TRP A 364 -12.07 3.97 -17.76
C TRP A 364 -11.93 2.50 -17.32
N GLU A 365 -12.31 2.18 -16.07
CA GLU A 365 -12.26 0.82 -15.51
C GLU A 365 -13.29 -0.13 -16.14
N PHE A 366 -14.35 0.39 -16.74
CA PHE A 366 -15.44 -0.37 -17.35
C PHE A 366 -15.46 -0.28 -18.89
N VAL A 367 -14.44 0.34 -19.48
CA VAL A 367 -14.30 0.37 -20.95
C VAL A 367 -13.97 -1.02 -21.46
N VAL A 368 -14.82 -1.55 -22.35
CA VAL A 368 -14.57 -2.82 -23.05
C VAL A 368 -13.95 -2.52 -24.42
N SER A 369 -12.85 -3.20 -24.75
CA SER A 369 -12.17 -2.99 -26.04
C SER A 369 -13.07 -3.35 -27.23
N ALA A 370 -12.96 -2.61 -28.33
CA ALA A 370 -13.71 -2.87 -29.55
C ALA A 370 -13.55 -4.32 -30.03
N ARG A 371 -12.33 -4.84 -30.00
CA ARG A 371 -12.05 -6.24 -30.41
C ARG A 371 -12.79 -7.26 -29.57
N LEU A 372 -12.89 -7.05 -28.24
CA LEU A 372 -13.62 -7.97 -27.38
C LEU A 372 -15.13 -7.93 -27.66
N LYS A 373 -15.68 -6.74 -27.99
CA LYS A 373 -17.09 -6.60 -28.41
C LYS A 373 -17.37 -7.34 -29.72
N GLU A 374 -16.48 -7.22 -30.71
CA GLU A 374 -16.60 -7.96 -31.97
C GLU A 374 -16.63 -9.48 -31.75
N LEU A 375 -15.70 -10.00 -30.94
CA LEU A 375 -15.65 -11.43 -30.61
C LEU A 375 -16.92 -11.90 -29.86
N TYR A 376 -17.39 -11.05 -28.93
CA TYR A 376 -18.62 -11.34 -28.20
C TYR A 376 -19.83 -11.39 -29.12
N GLN A 377 -20.00 -10.40 -30.03
CA GLN A 377 -21.11 -10.35 -30.99
C GLN A 377 -21.06 -11.52 -31.97
N ALA A 378 -19.87 -11.95 -32.38
CA ALA A 378 -19.67 -13.11 -33.23
C ALA A 378 -19.83 -14.45 -32.51
N GLY A 379 -19.86 -14.46 -31.19
CA GLY A 379 -19.83 -15.69 -30.37
C GLY A 379 -18.56 -16.51 -30.56
N ASP A 380 -17.48 -15.84 -30.98
CA ASP A 380 -16.18 -16.49 -31.26
C ASP A 380 -15.34 -16.54 -29.99
N PHE A 381 -15.51 -17.60 -29.22
CA PHE A 381 -14.84 -17.85 -27.96
C PHE A 381 -13.84 -19.01 -28.05
N GLY A 382 -13.60 -19.53 -29.27
CA GLY A 382 -12.70 -20.64 -29.50
C GLY A 382 -12.99 -21.87 -28.60
N PRO A 383 -11.95 -22.53 -28.08
CA PRO A 383 -12.11 -23.71 -27.23
C PRO A 383 -12.60 -23.41 -25.82
N TYR A 384 -12.78 -22.15 -25.45
CA TYR A 384 -13.21 -21.72 -24.11
C TYR A 384 -14.73 -21.57 -23.98
N LYS A 385 -15.46 -21.75 -25.08
CA LYS A 385 -16.92 -21.70 -25.13
C LYS A 385 -17.53 -22.83 -24.32
N MET A 386 -18.42 -22.49 -23.40
CA MET A 386 -19.18 -23.51 -22.65
C MET A 386 -20.25 -24.19 -23.53
N PRO A 387 -20.79 -25.35 -23.13
CA PRO A 387 -21.88 -26.04 -23.86
C PRO A 387 -23.12 -25.15 -24.08
N ASN A 388 -23.41 -24.25 -23.17
CA ASN A 388 -24.52 -23.28 -23.28
C ASN A 388 -24.22 -22.08 -24.20
N GLY A 389 -23.08 -22.08 -24.88
CA GLY A 389 -22.68 -21.03 -25.82
C GLY A 389 -22.02 -19.81 -25.19
N LYS A 390 -21.93 -19.71 -23.86
CA LYS A 390 -21.38 -18.55 -23.15
C LYS A 390 -19.87 -18.67 -22.92
N MET A 391 -19.22 -17.55 -22.73
CA MET A 391 -17.80 -17.48 -22.34
C MET A 391 -17.70 -17.31 -20.82
N PRO A 392 -17.09 -18.27 -20.08
CA PRO A 392 -16.89 -18.15 -18.64
C PRO A 392 -15.81 -17.10 -18.32
N VAL A 393 -15.96 -16.38 -17.22
CA VAL A 393 -15.00 -15.35 -16.77
C VAL A 393 -14.39 -15.70 -15.41
N ALA A 394 -15.22 -15.94 -14.40
CA ALA A 394 -14.76 -16.25 -13.06
C ALA A 394 -15.72 -17.22 -12.37
N PHE A 395 -15.22 -17.92 -11.35
CA PHE A 395 -16.05 -18.79 -10.52
C PHE A 395 -15.80 -18.53 -9.03
N CYS A 396 -16.76 -18.93 -8.20
CA CYS A 396 -16.68 -18.89 -6.74
C CYS A 396 -16.45 -20.27 -6.16
N ALA A 397 -15.75 -20.35 -5.05
CA ALA A 397 -15.59 -21.59 -4.28
C ALA A 397 -15.66 -21.30 -2.77
N THR A 398 -15.98 -22.31 -1.98
CA THR A 398 -16.12 -22.23 -0.52
C THR A 398 -14.78 -22.33 0.20
N THR A 399 -13.67 -22.02 -0.48
CA THR A 399 -12.33 -21.98 0.12
C THR A 399 -12.20 -20.81 1.09
N HIS A 400 -11.49 -21.01 2.20
CA HIS A 400 -11.17 -19.97 3.18
C HIS A 400 -9.70 -19.57 3.07
N THR A 401 -9.43 -18.31 3.32
CA THR A 401 -8.05 -17.79 3.44
C THR A 401 -7.63 -17.62 4.89
#